data_ad0d19ec23c3c48557737849381d2d25
#
_entry.id   ad0d19ec23c3c48557737849381d2d25
#
_cell.length_a   1.000
_cell.length_b   1.000
_cell.length_c   1.000
_cell.angle_alpha   90.00
_cell.angle_beta   90.00
_cell.angle_gamma   90.00
#
_symmetry.space_group_name_H-M   'P 1'
#
loop_
_entity.id
_entity.type
_entity.pdbx_description
1 polymer ?
#
loop_
_entity_poly.entity_id
_entity_poly.type
_entity_poly.pdbx_seq_one_letter_code
_entity_poly.pdbx_strand_id
1 'polypeptide(L)'
;MHILDKLYGVLMARKEADPENSYVASLYAKGSAKISEKIREEAEETIVEGLRLEKSATDPEIRKALVNESADLLFHLTVLLAHHNIEPQDVFAVLEERFGISGHDEKASRTQ
;
A
#
# COMPACT_ATOMS: atom_id res chain seq x y z
N MET A 1 13.80 4.21 -10.05
CA MET A 1 12.85 4.68 -9.02
C MET A 1 11.75 3.66 -8.82
N HIS A 2 11.50 3.33 -7.58
CA HIS A 2 10.46 2.37 -7.22
C HIS A 2 9.07 2.91 -7.59
N ILE A 3 8.17 2.00 -7.99
CA ILE A 3 6.81 2.41 -8.39
C ILE A 3 6.08 3.18 -7.30
N LEU A 4 6.30 2.82 -6.02
CA LEU A 4 5.65 3.53 -4.92
C LEU A 4 6.17 4.96 -4.77
N ASP A 5 7.42 5.22 -5.13
CA ASP A 5 7.94 6.58 -5.11
C ASP A 5 7.30 7.42 -6.21
N LYS A 6 7.09 6.80 -7.38
CA LYS A 6 6.41 7.48 -8.48
C LYS A 6 4.96 7.78 -8.11
N LEU A 7 4.30 6.80 -7.51
CA LEU A 7 2.92 6.97 -7.04
C LEU A 7 2.86 8.11 -6.03
N TYR A 8 3.80 8.11 -5.07
CA TYR A 8 3.84 9.16 -4.05
C TYR A 8 3.91 10.55 -4.69
N GLY A 9 4.75 10.70 -5.73
CA GLY A 9 4.85 11.98 -6.43
C GLY A 9 3.52 12.41 -7.04
N VAL A 10 2.80 11.46 -7.66
CA VAL A 10 1.48 11.75 -8.22
C VAL A 10 0.50 12.14 -7.11
N LEU A 11 0.52 11.40 -6.00
CA LEU A 11 -0.39 11.66 -4.87
C LEU A 11 -0.13 13.02 -4.24
N MET A 12 1.14 13.39 -4.10
CA MET A 12 1.47 14.72 -3.57
C MET A 12 0.96 15.83 -4.48
N ALA A 13 1.07 15.63 -5.80
CA ALA A 13 0.57 16.62 -6.76
C ALA A 13 -0.94 16.80 -6.67
N ARG A 14 -1.68 15.77 -6.25
CA ARG A 14 -3.13 15.84 -6.15
C ARG A 14 -3.60 16.65 -4.94
N LYS A 15 -2.71 17.06 -4.05
CA LYS A 15 -3.08 17.93 -2.93
C LYS A 15 -3.58 19.28 -3.42
N GLU A 16 -3.18 19.68 -4.62
CA GLU A 16 -3.62 20.94 -5.22
C GLU A 16 -4.86 20.76 -6.09
N ALA A 17 -5.31 19.53 -6.28
CA ALA A 17 -6.42 19.25 -7.18
C ALA A 17 -7.78 19.51 -6.53
N ASP A 18 -8.78 19.71 -7.37
CA ASP A 18 -10.14 19.92 -6.93
C ASP A 18 -10.75 18.61 -6.44
N PRO A 19 -11.23 18.56 -5.17
CA PRO A 19 -11.85 17.35 -4.64
C PRO A 19 -13.03 16.83 -5.45
N GLU A 20 -13.70 17.70 -6.21
CA GLU A 20 -14.84 17.27 -7.02
C GLU A 20 -14.40 16.54 -8.29
N ASN A 21 -13.16 16.74 -8.70
CA ASN A 21 -12.64 16.16 -9.93
C ASN A 21 -11.53 15.13 -9.72
N SER A 22 -11.10 14.94 -8.49
CA SER A 22 -10.01 14.01 -8.17
C SER A 22 -10.41 13.17 -6.96
N TYR A 23 -10.40 11.87 -7.14
CA TYR A 23 -10.66 10.93 -6.06
C TYR A 23 -9.66 11.13 -4.91
N VAL A 24 -8.38 11.23 -5.25
CA VAL A 24 -7.33 11.40 -4.24
C VAL A 24 -7.52 12.69 -3.46
N ALA A 25 -7.81 13.79 -4.19
CA ALA A 25 -8.05 15.07 -3.53
C ALA A 25 -9.26 14.99 -2.59
N SER A 26 -10.29 14.23 -2.97
CA SER A 26 -11.46 14.07 -2.11
C SER A 26 -11.11 13.29 -0.84
N LEU A 27 -10.18 12.33 -0.94
CA LEU A 27 -9.71 11.61 0.24
C LEU A 27 -8.97 12.54 1.19
N TYR A 28 -8.09 13.39 0.64
CA TYR A 28 -7.38 14.37 1.48
C TYR A 28 -8.36 15.29 2.19
N ALA A 29 -9.37 15.74 1.46
CA ALA A 29 -10.37 16.66 2.02
C ALA A 29 -11.12 16.01 3.18
N LYS A 30 -11.39 14.72 3.09
CA LYS A 30 -12.10 14.00 4.15
C LYS A 30 -11.18 13.52 5.27
N GLY A 31 -9.89 13.50 5.01
CA GLY A 31 -8.88 13.25 6.02
C GLY A 31 -8.61 11.79 6.36
N SER A 32 -7.78 11.60 7.38
CA SER A 32 -7.31 10.28 7.79
C SER A 32 -8.43 9.30 8.10
N ALA A 33 -9.54 9.76 8.64
CA ALA A 33 -10.65 8.87 8.98
C ALA A 33 -11.19 8.17 7.74
N LYS A 34 -11.40 8.91 6.65
CA LYS A 34 -11.91 8.32 5.42
C LYS A 34 -10.86 7.45 4.74
N ILE A 35 -9.62 7.91 4.73
CA ILE A 35 -8.52 7.13 4.16
C ILE A 35 -8.39 5.80 4.90
N SER A 36 -8.48 5.85 6.24
CA SER A 36 -8.39 4.64 7.07
C SER A 36 -9.54 3.67 6.79
N GLU A 37 -10.73 4.20 6.53
CA GLU A 37 -11.88 3.39 6.17
C GLU A 37 -11.61 2.60 4.89
N LYS A 38 -11.01 3.26 3.89
CA LYS A 38 -10.65 2.59 2.64
C LYS A 38 -9.58 1.51 2.87
N ILE A 39 -8.61 1.79 3.72
CA ILE A 39 -7.58 0.80 4.03
C ILE A 39 -8.19 -0.43 4.69
N ARG A 40 -9.13 -0.24 5.62
CA ARG A 40 -9.81 -1.36 6.26
C ARG A 40 -10.59 -2.21 5.26
N GLU A 41 -11.29 -1.55 4.33
CA GLU A 41 -12.02 -2.26 3.29
C GLU A 41 -11.10 -3.11 2.43
N GLU A 42 -10.00 -2.51 1.97
CA GLU A 42 -9.06 -3.24 1.10
C GLU A 42 -8.34 -4.34 1.84
N ALA A 43 -8.01 -4.11 3.10
CA ALA A 43 -7.37 -5.15 3.92
C ALA A 43 -8.31 -6.34 4.08
N GLU A 44 -9.59 -6.09 4.36
CA GLU A 44 -10.57 -7.15 4.49
C GLU A 44 -10.75 -7.91 3.17
N GLU A 45 -10.84 -7.19 2.06
CA GLU A 45 -10.97 -7.82 0.75
C GLU A 45 -9.75 -8.67 0.40
N THR A 46 -8.55 -8.18 0.76
CA THR A 46 -7.32 -8.92 0.55
C THR A 46 -7.34 -10.23 1.35
N ILE A 47 -7.76 -10.15 2.60
CA ILE A 47 -7.84 -11.31 3.47
C ILE A 47 -8.82 -12.35 2.91
N VAL A 48 -9.98 -11.88 2.45
CA VAL A 48 -10.98 -12.77 1.86
C VAL A 48 -10.39 -13.57 0.70
N GLU A 49 -9.68 -12.89 -0.20
CA GLU A 49 -9.10 -13.58 -1.35
C GLU A 49 -7.98 -14.53 -0.93
N GLY A 50 -7.19 -14.16 0.06
CA GLY A 50 -6.16 -15.03 0.58
C GLY A 50 -6.75 -16.33 1.17
N LEU A 51 -7.84 -16.20 1.92
CA LEU A 51 -8.51 -17.36 2.50
C LEU A 51 -9.16 -18.24 1.43
N ARG A 52 -9.72 -17.61 0.39
CA ARG A 52 -10.28 -18.38 -0.72
C ARG A 52 -9.20 -19.15 -1.46
N LEU A 53 -8.04 -18.53 -1.63
CA LEU A 53 -6.93 -19.16 -2.33
C LEU A 53 -6.38 -20.35 -1.56
N GLU A 54 -6.52 -20.35 -0.24
CA GLU A 54 -6.11 -21.48 0.59
C GLU A 54 -6.79 -22.77 0.16
N LYS A 55 -8.05 -22.66 -0.27
CA LYS A 55 -8.85 -23.81 -0.71
C LYS A 55 -8.75 -24.11 -2.19
N SER A 56 -8.28 -23.17 -2.97
CA SER A 56 -8.20 -23.30 -4.44
C SER A 56 -6.90 -22.69 -4.92
N ALA A 57 -5.78 -23.21 -4.43
CA ALA A 57 -4.46 -22.61 -4.59
C ALA A 57 -4.03 -22.30 -6.02
N THR A 58 -4.55 -23.01 -7.00
CA THR A 58 -4.16 -22.81 -8.39
C THR A 58 -5.21 -22.07 -9.21
N ASP A 59 -6.29 -21.61 -8.58
CA ASP A 59 -7.34 -20.88 -9.29
C ASP A 59 -6.82 -19.53 -9.78
N PRO A 60 -6.71 -19.32 -11.11
CA PRO A 60 -6.12 -18.09 -11.62
C PRO A 60 -6.98 -16.86 -11.35
N GLU A 61 -8.30 -17.01 -11.24
CA GLU A 61 -9.17 -15.88 -10.96
C GLU A 61 -8.99 -15.38 -9.53
N ILE A 62 -8.86 -16.30 -8.57
CA ILE A 62 -8.65 -15.92 -7.18
C ILE A 62 -7.25 -15.33 -7.00
N ARG A 63 -6.26 -15.91 -7.66
CA ARG A 63 -4.91 -15.35 -7.61
C ARG A 63 -4.88 -13.91 -8.14
N LYS A 64 -5.58 -13.68 -9.23
CA LYS A 64 -5.66 -12.34 -9.82
C LYS A 64 -6.39 -11.38 -8.88
N ALA A 65 -7.47 -11.85 -8.24
CA ALA A 65 -8.21 -11.02 -7.29
C ALA A 65 -7.33 -10.63 -6.10
N LEU A 66 -6.54 -11.57 -5.58
CA LEU A 66 -5.64 -11.28 -4.47
C LEU A 66 -4.61 -10.21 -4.86
N VAL A 67 -4.05 -10.34 -6.07
CA VAL A 67 -3.10 -9.34 -6.57
C VAL A 67 -3.75 -7.97 -6.67
N ASN A 68 -4.95 -7.90 -7.24
CA ASN A 68 -5.64 -6.63 -7.42
C ASN A 68 -6.01 -5.98 -6.09
N GLU A 69 -6.50 -6.76 -5.12
CA GLU A 69 -6.85 -6.22 -3.81
C GLU A 69 -5.60 -5.76 -3.07
N SER A 70 -4.50 -6.49 -3.23
CA SER A 70 -3.22 -6.08 -2.63
C SER A 70 -2.74 -4.75 -3.21
N ALA A 71 -2.92 -4.55 -4.51
CA ALA A 71 -2.55 -3.29 -5.15
C ALA A 71 -3.40 -2.13 -4.62
N ASP A 72 -4.71 -2.36 -4.45
CA ASP A 72 -5.62 -1.35 -3.90
C ASP A 72 -5.22 -1.00 -2.46
N LEU A 73 -4.83 -2.01 -1.69
CA LEU A 73 -4.39 -1.79 -0.31
C LEU A 73 -3.13 -0.94 -0.27
N LEU A 74 -2.14 -1.27 -1.11
CA LEU A 74 -0.91 -0.48 -1.19
C LEU A 74 -1.18 0.94 -1.65
N PHE A 75 -2.12 1.10 -2.58
CA PHE A 75 -2.50 2.43 -3.06
C PHE A 75 -3.03 3.29 -1.91
N HIS A 76 -4.04 2.80 -1.19
CA HIS A 76 -4.64 3.60 -0.11
C HIS A 76 -3.69 3.80 1.07
N LEU A 77 -2.82 2.82 1.34
CA LEU A 77 -1.81 2.99 2.36
C LEU A 77 -0.85 4.12 1.97
N THR A 78 -0.47 4.17 0.69
CA THR A 78 0.41 5.24 0.21
C THR A 78 -0.30 6.59 0.27
N VAL A 79 -1.62 6.63 0.05
CA VAL A 79 -2.40 7.86 0.21
C VAL A 79 -2.32 8.35 1.66
N LEU A 80 -2.43 7.45 2.62
CA LEU A 80 -2.33 7.82 4.03
C LEU A 80 -0.96 8.41 4.34
N LEU A 81 0.09 7.78 3.84
CA LEU A 81 1.46 8.29 4.03
C LEU A 81 1.61 9.67 3.40
N ALA A 82 1.13 9.84 2.16
CA ALA A 82 1.21 11.13 1.47
C ALA A 82 0.42 12.21 2.20
N HIS A 83 -0.73 11.84 2.76
CA HIS A 83 -1.55 12.76 3.54
C HIS A 83 -0.76 13.37 4.71
N HIS A 84 0.12 12.57 5.30
CA HIS A 84 0.96 13.00 6.41
C HIS A 84 2.37 13.38 5.98
N ASN A 85 2.63 13.49 4.68
CA ASN A 85 3.93 13.87 4.12
C ASN A 85 5.06 12.91 4.51
N ILE A 86 4.72 11.62 4.59
CA ILE A 86 5.70 10.57 4.87
C ILE A 86 5.99 9.83 3.57
N GLU A 87 7.26 9.74 3.18
CA GLU A 87 7.64 9.08 1.94
C GLU A 87 7.71 7.57 2.09
N PRO A 88 7.39 6.82 1.03
CA PRO A 88 7.50 5.36 1.09
C PRO A 88 8.90 4.89 1.49
N GLN A 89 9.93 5.65 1.12
CA GLN A 89 11.31 5.30 1.46
C GLN A 89 11.50 5.17 2.97
N ASP A 90 10.76 5.95 3.77
CA ASP A 90 10.85 5.86 5.22
C ASP A 90 10.41 4.49 5.71
N VAL A 91 9.37 3.94 5.07
CA VAL A 91 8.87 2.60 5.40
C VAL A 91 9.87 1.55 4.94
N PHE A 92 10.40 1.71 3.73
CA PHE A 92 11.39 0.77 3.18
C PHE A 92 12.62 0.70 4.06
N ALA A 93 13.08 1.86 4.57
CA ALA A 93 14.24 1.91 5.43
C ALA A 93 14.03 1.08 6.71
N VAL A 94 12.82 1.13 7.27
CA VAL A 94 12.50 0.33 8.45
C VAL A 94 12.54 -1.16 8.12
N LEU A 95 12.02 -1.55 6.95
CA LEU A 95 12.04 -2.93 6.52
C LEU A 95 13.47 -3.41 6.30
N GLU A 96 14.29 -2.58 5.68
CA GLU A 96 15.69 -2.91 5.46
C GLU A 96 16.42 -3.12 6.78
N GLU A 97 16.18 -2.24 7.73
CA GLU A 97 16.81 -2.32 9.03
C GLU A 97 16.37 -3.56 9.80
N ARG A 98 15.06 -3.82 9.82
CA ARG A 98 14.52 -4.94 10.60
C ARG A 98 14.87 -6.31 10.02
N PHE A 99 14.93 -6.41 8.72
CA PHE A 99 15.09 -7.70 8.06
C PHE A 99 16.40 -7.87 7.32
N GLY A 100 17.27 -6.87 7.37
CA GLY A 100 18.60 -6.97 6.82
C GLY A 100 18.66 -7.26 5.34
N ILE A 101 17.72 -6.74 4.57
CA ILE A 101 17.67 -7.01 3.15
C ILE A 101 18.47 -6.02 2.32
N SER A 102 19.35 -5.28 2.95
CA SER A 102 20.25 -4.36 2.27
C SER A 102 21.61 -5.02 2.06
N GLY A 103 21.61 -6.21 1.51
CA GLY A 103 22.83 -6.86 1.13
C GLY A 103 23.39 -7.81 2.17
N HIS A 104 24.66 -7.64 2.49
CA HIS A 104 25.40 -8.61 3.28
C HIS A 104 24.88 -8.84 4.70
N ASP A 105 24.10 -7.95 5.22
CA ASP A 105 23.58 -8.09 6.57
C ASP A 105 22.35 -8.97 6.66
N GLU A 106 21.78 -9.27 5.53
CA GLU A 106 20.54 -10.00 5.48
C GLU A 106 20.58 -11.34 6.19
N LYS A 107 21.67 -12.06 6.03
CA LYS A 107 21.80 -13.37 6.63
C LYS A 107 21.69 -13.33 8.14
N ALA A 108 22.37 -12.41 8.75
CA ALA A 108 22.37 -12.29 10.19
C ALA A 108 20.98 -11.95 10.70
N SER A 109 20.30 -11.06 10.00
CA SER A 109 18.97 -10.64 10.40
C SER A 109 17.94 -11.75 10.28
N ARG A 110 18.08 -12.57 9.29
CA ARG A 110 17.11 -13.59 8.99
C ARG A 110 17.17 -14.82 9.84
N THR A 111 18.18 -14.94 10.63
CA THR A 111 18.33 -16.07 11.50
C THR A 111 17.49 -15.95 12.77
N GLN A 112 16.84 -14.86 12.93
CA GLN A 112 16.02 -14.62 14.10
C GLN A 112 14.78 -15.48 14.13
#